data_01d18f797f3e04dbaab6a3040b9bb68e
#
_entry.id   01d18f797f3e04dbaab6a3040b9bb68e
#
_cell.length_a   1.000
_cell.length_b   1.000
_cell.length_c   1.000
_cell.angle_alpha   90.00
_cell.angle_beta   90.00
_cell.angle_gamma   90.00
#
_symmetry.space_group_name_H-M   'P 1'
#
loop_
_entity.id
_entity.type
_entity.pdbx_description
1 polymer ?
#
loop_
_entity_poly.entity_id
_entity_poly.type
_entity_poly.pdbx_seq_one_letter_code
_entity_poly.pdbx_strand_id
1 'polypeptide(L)'
;LQTSSASYQVIPTKLVVAKRLSQCLNPALPSGVHTRALEVYMYIFTAIGVDGLRRDLQVWTPGLLPFFPHAATSVRPLVLDIYERFYLPLHTDLRPMTRALLLSLLPGVEEESSEFFDRVITLLDRLAASVQWPFFIRTMWKVMITSPTVRLSAFHYLARRMPKIEEPRELDVPLLGCAISHALRDQALLVRRQALDFLVTRVALDTPVFEQVPDKIRLLDAALDTVLCLLYTSDAADE
;
A
#
# COMPACT_ATOMS: atom_id res chain seq x y z
N LEU A 1 -41.27 -13.84 4.13
CA LEU A 1 -40.55 -14.55 3.07
C LEU A 1 -39.16 -14.91 3.62
N GLN A 2 -39.04 -16.09 4.21
CA GLN A 2 -37.76 -16.72 4.55
C GLN A 2 -37.14 -17.16 3.24
N THR A 3 -36.24 -16.35 2.69
CA THR A 3 -35.33 -16.81 1.65
C THR A 3 -34.32 -17.75 2.32
N SER A 4 -34.45 -19.04 2.04
CA SER A 4 -33.41 -20.02 2.36
C SER A 4 -32.10 -19.51 1.81
N SER A 5 -31.11 -19.23 2.65
CA SER A 5 -29.74 -18.91 2.25
C SER A 5 -29.11 -20.17 1.67
N ALA A 6 -29.39 -20.44 0.41
CA ALA A 6 -28.63 -21.41 -0.35
C ALA A 6 -27.21 -20.85 -0.45
N SER A 7 -26.28 -21.44 0.28
CA SER A 7 -24.85 -21.14 0.16
C SER A 7 -24.41 -21.55 -1.24
N TYR A 8 -24.34 -20.57 -2.16
CA TYR A 8 -23.79 -20.79 -3.48
C TYR A 8 -22.28 -20.92 -3.36
N GLN A 9 -21.75 -22.11 -3.42
CA GLN A 9 -20.30 -22.35 -3.40
C GLN A 9 -19.56 -21.76 -4.61
N VAL A 10 -20.27 -21.46 -5.69
CA VAL A 10 -19.69 -20.93 -6.93
C VAL A 10 -20.68 -19.95 -7.57
N ILE A 11 -20.21 -18.76 -7.92
CA ILE A 11 -20.99 -17.80 -8.71
C ILE A 11 -20.94 -18.21 -10.18
N PRO A 12 -22.09 -18.44 -10.83
CA PRO A 12 -22.13 -18.72 -12.27
C PRO A 12 -21.54 -17.54 -13.06
N THR A 13 -20.80 -17.84 -14.14
CA THR A 13 -20.18 -16.82 -15.00
C THR A 13 -19.39 -15.75 -14.24
N LYS A 14 -18.72 -16.12 -13.14
CA LYS A 14 -18.02 -15.22 -12.21
C LYS A 14 -17.11 -14.19 -12.89
N LEU A 15 -16.41 -14.57 -13.98
CA LEU A 15 -15.56 -13.67 -14.76
C LEU A 15 -16.35 -12.51 -15.39
N VAL A 16 -17.55 -12.80 -15.92
CA VAL A 16 -18.40 -11.77 -16.51
C VAL A 16 -18.95 -10.85 -15.43
N VAL A 17 -19.41 -11.42 -14.32
CA VAL A 17 -19.93 -10.65 -13.16
C VAL A 17 -18.83 -9.75 -12.61
N ALA A 18 -17.63 -10.27 -12.32
CA ALA A 18 -16.51 -9.50 -11.81
C ALA A 18 -16.11 -8.36 -12.77
N LYS A 19 -16.06 -8.64 -14.09
CA LYS A 19 -15.77 -7.62 -15.10
C LYS A 19 -16.83 -6.50 -15.10
N ARG A 20 -18.11 -6.84 -15.01
CA ARG A 20 -19.19 -5.83 -14.97
C ARG A 20 -19.16 -5.01 -13.69
N LEU A 21 -18.94 -5.63 -12.55
CA LEU A 21 -18.77 -4.92 -11.28
C LEU A 21 -17.56 -3.98 -11.30
N SER A 22 -16.42 -4.44 -11.85
CA SER A 22 -15.24 -3.60 -12.05
C SER A 22 -15.54 -2.37 -12.92
N GLN A 23 -16.33 -2.53 -13.99
CA GLN A 23 -16.77 -1.40 -14.83
C GLN A 23 -17.65 -0.42 -14.06
N CYS A 24 -18.48 -0.90 -13.12
CA CYS A 24 -19.29 -0.04 -12.25
C CYS A 24 -18.46 0.74 -11.20
N LEU A 25 -17.19 0.37 -10.98
CA LEU A 25 -16.25 1.11 -10.13
C LEU A 25 -15.39 2.11 -10.92
N ASN A 26 -15.72 2.39 -12.18
CA ASN A 26 -15.05 3.45 -12.93
C ASN A 26 -15.22 4.81 -12.22
N PRO A 27 -14.12 5.53 -11.90
CA PRO A 27 -14.17 6.82 -11.21
C PRO A 27 -15.06 7.90 -11.86
N ALA A 28 -15.31 7.79 -13.18
CA ALA A 28 -16.18 8.72 -13.89
C ALA A 28 -17.68 8.51 -13.61
N LEU A 29 -18.06 7.43 -12.93
CA LEU A 29 -19.46 7.14 -12.59
C LEU A 29 -19.88 7.81 -11.29
N PRO A 30 -21.19 8.09 -11.09
CA PRO A 30 -21.69 8.66 -9.85
C PRO A 30 -21.46 7.74 -8.64
N SER A 31 -21.24 8.33 -7.45
CA SER A 31 -21.02 7.63 -6.19
C SER A 31 -22.13 6.63 -5.82
N GLY A 32 -23.37 6.90 -6.20
CA GLY A 32 -24.48 5.96 -6.02
C GLY A 32 -24.32 4.64 -6.78
N VAL A 33 -23.70 4.68 -7.98
CA VAL A 33 -23.37 3.47 -8.73
C VAL A 33 -22.27 2.68 -8.03
N HIS A 34 -21.24 3.38 -7.52
CA HIS A 34 -20.15 2.78 -6.74
C HIS A 34 -20.69 2.07 -5.49
N THR A 35 -21.55 2.74 -4.73
CA THR A 35 -22.18 2.17 -3.52
C THR A 35 -22.91 0.87 -3.86
N ARG A 36 -23.75 0.88 -4.89
CA ARG A 36 -24.48 -0.32 -5.29
C ARG A 36 -23.57 -1.45 -5.77
N ALA A 37 -22.53 -1.13 -6.52
CA ALA A 37 -21.54 -2.13 -6.94
C ALA A 37 -20.84 -2.77 -5.74
N LEU A 38 -20.43 -1.98 -4.74
CA LEU A 38 -19.79 -2.46 -3.51
C LEU A 38 -20.74 -3.30 -2.66
N GLU A 39 -22.01 -2.93 -2.55
CA GLU A 39 -23.04 -3.75 -1.89
C GLU A 39 -23.17 -5.14 -2.55
N VAL A 40 -23.10 -5.19 -3.87
CA VAL A 40 -23.11 -6.46 -4.62
C VAL A 40 -21.83 -7.26 -4.34
N TYR A 41 -20.65 -6.63 -4.28
CA TYR A 41 -19.43 -7.31 -3.87
C TYR A 41 -19.56 -7.91 -2.46
N MET A 42 -20.09 -7.15 -1.49
CA MET A 42 -20.31 -7.64 -0.13
C MET A 42 -21.28 -8.83 -0.10
N TYR A 43 -22.37 -8.75 -0.87
CA TYR A 43 -23.31 -9.86 -0.99
C TYR A 43 -22.65 -11.13 -1.55
N ILE A 44 -21.89 -10.99 -2.64
CA ILE A 44 -21.16 -12.09 -3.27
C ILE A 44 -20.16 -12.70 -2.28
N PHE A 45 -19.34 -11.89 -1.61
CA PHE A 45 -18.33 -12.37 -0.68
C PHE A 45 -18.94 -13.05 0.54
N THR A 46 -20.09 -12.56 1.00
CA THR A 46 -20.86 -13.23 2.05
C THR A 46 -21.39 -14.60 1.58
N ALA A 47 -21.89 -14.67 0.35
CA ALA A 47 -22.45 -15.88 -0.21
C ALA A 47 -21.40 -16.98 -0.47
N ILE A 48 -20.22 -16.59 -1.02
CA ILE A 48 -19.16 -17.58 -1.33
C ILE A 48 -18.29 -17.93 -0.11
N GLY A 49 -18.31 -17.07 0.91
CA GLY A 49 -17.51 -17.22 2.13
C GLY A 49 -16.00 -17.09 1.90
N VAL A 50 -15.23 -17.34 2.98
CA VAL A 50 -13.77 -17.19 2.98
C VAL A 50 -13.10 -18.13 1.96
N ASP A 51 -13.52 -19.38 1.90
CA ASP A 51 -12.92 -20.39 1.00
C ASP A 51 -13.23 -20.11 -0.48
N GLY A 52 -14.44 -19.64 -0.77
CA GLY A 52 -14.80 -19.21 -2.11
C GLY A 52 -14.00 -17.98 -2.56
N LEU A 53 -13.84 -17.00 -1.68
CA LEU A 53 -13.05 -15.81 -1.96
C LEU A 53 -11.56 -16.16 -2.14
N ARG A 54 -10.99 -17.01 -1.28
CA ARG A 54 -9.61 -17.51 -1.40
C ARG A 54 -9.35 -18.11 -2.77
N ARG A 55 -10.22 -19.02 -3.21
CA ARG A 55 -10.10 -19.69 -4.51
C ARG A 55 -10.22 -18.72 -5.69
N ASP A 56 -11.08 -17.71 -5.59
CA ASP A 56 -11.42 -16.80 -6.68
C ASP A 56 -10.82 -15.39 -6.49
N LEU A 57 -9.81 -15.25 -5.63
CA LEU A 57 -9.22 -13.97 -5.24
C LEU A 57 -8.77 -13.14 -6.45
N GLN A 58 -8.10 -13.76 -7.42
CA GLN A 58 -7.63 -13.10 -8.63
C GLN A 58 -8.75 -12.64 -9.56
N VAL A 59 -9.96 -13.19 -9.42
CA VAL A 59 -11.13 -12.80 -10.21
C VAL A 59 -11.74 -11.51 -9.68
N TRP A 60 -11.86 -11.40 -8.34
CA TRP A 60 -12.58 -10.29 -7.70
C TRP A 60 -11.73 -9.08 -7.39
N THR A 61 -10.43 -9.28 -7.15
CA THR A 61 -9.50 -8.24 -6.69
C THR A 61 -9.18 -7.16 -7.73
N PRO A 62 -8.95 -7.45 -9.03
CA PRO A 62 -8.48 -6.45 -10.00
C PRO A 62 -9.42 -5.26 -10.19
N GLY A 63 -10.72 -5.43 -10.00
CA GLY A 63 -11.67 -4.33 -10.13
C GLY A 63 -11.80 -3.49 -8.86
N LEU A 64 -11.65 -4.12 -7.70
CA LEU A 64 -11.94 -3.52 -6.40
C LEU A 64 -10.74 -2.75 -5.81
N LEU A 65 -9.53 -3.32 -5.82
CA LEU A 65 -8.39 -2.71 -5.15
C LEU A 65 -7.94 -1.38 -5.76
N PRO A 66 -7.91 -1.17 -7.08
CA PRO A 66 -7.51 0.12 -7.65
C PRO A 66 -8.51 1.25 -7.40
N PHE A 67 -9.70 0.93 -6.90
CA PHE A 67 -10.79 1.90 -6.77
C PHE A 67 -10.65 2.83 -5.55
N PHE A 68 -10.10 2.36 -4.42
CA PHE A 68 -10.09 3.12 -3.15
C PHE A 68 -9.49 4.54 -3.28
N PRO A 69 -8.36 4.78 -3.95
CA PRO A 69 -7.80 6.13 -4.10
C PRO A 69 -8.74 7.10 -4.83
N HIS A 70 -9.60 6.57 -5.68
CA HIS A 70 -10.54 7.35 -6.51
C HIS A 70 -11.95 7.41 -5.92
N ALA A 71 -12.21 6.67 -4.86
CA ALA A 71 -13.52 6.62 -4.23
C ALA A 71 -13.88 7.97 -3.58
N ALA A 72 -15.11 8.41 -3.79
CA ALA A 72 -15.66 9.57 -3.08
C ALA A 72 -15.63 9.32 -1.56
N THR A 73 -15.48 10.39 -0.77
CA THR A 73 -15.42 10.35 0.70
C THR A 73 -16.56 9.51 1.31
N SER A 74 -17.78 9.68 0.81
CA SER A 74 -18.95 8.92 1.26
C SER A 74 -18.92 7.42 0.95
N VAL A 75 -18.07 6.98 0.00
CA VAL A 75 -17.96 5.59 -0.46
C VAL A 75 -16.77 4.88 0.19
N ARG A 76 -15.72 5.61 0.56
CA ARG A 76 -14.50 5.06 1.18
C ARG A 76 -14.76 4.12 2.37
N PRO A 77 -15.66 4.46 3.32
CA PRO A 77 -15.94 3.56 4.44
C PRO A 77 -16.35 2.16 3.99
N LEU A 78 -17.19 2.08 2.97
CA LEU A 78 -17.68 0.80 2.45
C LEU A 78 -16.56 -0.05 1.82
N VAL A 79 -15.60 0.59 1.14
CA VAL A 79 -14.43 -0.10 0.59
C VAL A 79 -13.56 -0.65 1.72
N LEU A 80 -13.31 0.16 2.76
CA LEU A 80 -12.54 -0.28 3.94
C LEU A 80 -13.23 -1.42 4.67
N ASP A 81 -14.57 -1.37 4.82
CA ASP A 81 -15.36 -2.47 5.39
C ASP A 81 -15.16 -3.79 4.62
N ILE A 82 -15.13 -3.72 3.29
CA ILE A 82 -14.86 -4.89 2.45
C ILE A 82 -13.46 -5.45 2.73
N TYR A 83 -12.43 -4.59 2.82
CA TYR A 83 -11.07 -5.04 3.10
C TYR A 83 -10.95 -5.69 4.48
N GLU A 84 -11.56 -5.08 5.50
CA GLU A 84 -11.53 -5.59 6.87
C GLU A 84 -12.29 -6.91 7.04
N ARG A 85 -13.48 -7.01 6.45
CA ARG A 85 -14.38 -8.14 6.65
C ARG A 85 -14.05 -9.35 5.80
N PHE A 86 -13.57 -9.15 4.58
CA PHE A 86 -13.43 -10.23 3.61
C PHE A 86 -11.98 -10.52 3.22
N TYR A 87 -11.13 -9.50 3.11
CA TYR A 87 -9.74 -9.71 2.71
C TYR A 87 -8.84 -10.07 3.90
N LEU A 88 -8.84 -9.31 4.98
CA LEU A 88 -7.96 -9.59 6.13
C LEU A 88 -8.10 -11.00 6.71
N PRO A 89 -9.31 -11.62 6.78
CA PRO A 89 -9.45 -13.00 7.24
C PRO A 89 -8.79 -14.06 6.36
N LEU A 90 -8.31 -13.71 5.18
CA LEU A 90 -7.55 -14.61 4.30
C LEU A 90 -6.10 -14.81 4.78
N HIS A 91 -5.61 -14.00 5.72
CA HIS A 91 -4.27 -14.10 6.30
C HIS A 91 -3.15 -14.22 5.25
N THR A 92 -2.34 -15.27 5.32
CA THR A 92 -1.19 -15.49 4.41
C THR A 92 -1.58 -15.67 2.94
N ASP A 93 -2.84 -16.03 2.65
CA ASP A 93 -3.34 -16.13 1.28
C ASP A 93 -3.46 -14.76 0.58
N LEU A 94 -3.35 -13.66 1.34
CA LEU A 94 -3.25 -12.29 0.80
C LEU A 94 -1.90 -11.96 0.18
N ARG A 95 -0.86 -12.77 0.39
CA ARG A 95 0.49 -12.48 -0.13
C ARG A 95 0.51 -12.10 -1.63
N PRO A 96 -0.19 -12.79 -2.53
CA PRO A 96 -0.22 -12.42 -3.94
C PRO A 96 -0.85 -11.04 -4.21
N MET A 97 -1.76 -10.59 -3.33
CA MET A 97 -2.50 -9.33 -3.46
C MET A 97 -1.90 -8.18 -2.62
N THR A 98 -0.89 -8.45 -1.78
CA THR A 98 -0.30 -7.45 -0.87
C THR A 98 0.18 -6.21 -1.61
N ARG A 99 0.81 -6.36 -2.78
CA ARG A 99 1.23 -5.23 -3.61
C ARG A 99 0.05 -4.35 -4.02
N ALA A 100 -1.03 -4.96 -4.48
CA ALA A 100 -2.21 -4.23 -4.91
C ALA A 100 -2.94 -3.55 -3.73
N LEU A 101 -2.98 -4.20 -2.56
CA LEU A 101 -3.51 -3.61 -1.32
C LEU A 101 -2.66 -2.42 -0.84
N LEU A 102 -1.33 -2.51 -0.91
CA LEU A 102 -0.45 -1.39 -0.60
C LEU A 102 -0.70 -0.20 -1.53
N LEU A 103 -0.75 -0.42 -2.84
CA LEU A 103 -1.05 0.63 -3.82
C LEU A 103 -2.43 1.26 -3.62
N SER A 104 -3.39 0.48 -3.14
CA SER A 104 -4.73 0.95 -2.81
C SER A 104 -4.74 1.81 -1.54
N LEU A 105 -4.10 1.37 -0.46
CA LEU A 105 -4.23 1.96 0.87
C LEU A 105 -3.26 3.12 1.13
N LEU A 106 -2.02 3.05 0.61
CA LEU A 106 -1.01 4.08 0.88
C LEU A 106 -1.46 5.51 0.56
N PRO A 107 -2.17 5.81 -0.53
CA PRO A 107 -2.67 7.17 -0.76
C PRO A 107 -3.55 7.72 0.37
N GLY A 108 -4.20 6.85 1.14
CA GLY A 108 -4.99 7.26 2.31
C GLY A 108 -4.17 7.66 3.54
N VAL A 109 -2.84 7.50 3.50
CA VAL A 109 -1.90 7.91 4.56
C VAL A 109 -1.22 9.25 4.22
N GLU A 110 -1.53 9.87 3.10
CA GLU A 110 -0.91 11.12 2.68
C GLU A 110 -1.39 12.32 3.50
N GLU A 111 -2.67 12.38 3.80
CA GLU A 111 -3.32 13.44 4.58
C GLU A 111 -3.63 12.98 6.01
N GLU A 112 -2.84 13.44 7.00
CA GLU A 112 -3.06 13.12 8.42
C GLU A 112 -4.38 13.67 8.97
N SER A 113 -4.90 14.76 8.38
CA SER A 113 -6.18 15.35 8.72
C SER A 113 -7.40 14.60 8.17
N SER A 114 -7.17 13.60 7.32
CA SER A 114 -8.25 12.80 6.76
C SER A 114 -8.94 11.96 7.83
N GLU A 115 -10.28 11.96 7.82
CA GLU A 115 -11.11 11.11 8.70
C GLU A 115 -10.81 9.61 8.57
N PHE A 116 -10.18 9.18 7.48
CA PHE A 116 -9.82 7.77 7.21
C PHE A 116 -8.40 7.42 7.60
N PHE A 117 -7.56 8.40 7.95
CA PHE A 117 -6.14 8.23 8.20
C PHE A 117 -5.86 7.10 9.21
N ASP A 118 -6.41 7.20 10.41
CA ASP A 118 -6.17 6.22 11.47
C ASP A 118 -6.70 4.83 11.11
N ARG A 119 -7.83 4.78 10.40
CA ARG A 119 -8.40 3.53 9.94
C ARG A 119 -7.52 2.85 8.88
N VAL A 120 -6.97 3.62 7.95
CA VAL A 120 -6.05 3.12 6.92
C VAL A 120 -4.74 2.62 7.56
N ILE A 121 -4.17 3.37 8.51
CA ILE A 121 -2.97 2.94 9.27
C ILE A 121 -3.25 1.60 9.98
N THR A 122 -4.37 1.51 10.70
CA THR A 122 -4.76 0.27 11.40
C THR A 122 -4.93 -0.90 10.43
N LEU A 123 -5.48 -0.65 9.26
CA LEU A 123 -5.67 -1.68 8.23
C LEU A 123 -4.34 -2.14 7.63
N LEU A 124 -3.39 -1.23 7.42
CA LEU A 124 -2.02 -1.56 7.01
C LEU A 124 -1.29 -2.38 8.09
N ASP A 125 -1.44 -2.04 9.38
CA ASP A 125 -0.87 -2.80 10.50
C ASP A 125 -1.43 -4.23 10.54
N ARG A 126 -2.75 -4.38 10.38
CA ARG A 126 -3.42 -5.69 10.34
C ARG A 126 -3.01 -6.50 9.11
N LEU A 127 -2.84 -5.83 7.95
CA LEU A 127 -2.31 -6.49 6.75
C LEU A 127 -0.88 -6.98 6.98
N ALA A 128 -0.01 -6.15 7.57
CA ALA A 128 1.36 -6.53 7.90
C ALA A 128 1.42 -7.76 8.82
N ALA A 129 0.57 -7.80 9.84
CA ALA A 129 0.44 -8.96 10.73
C ALA A 129 -0.08 -10.20 9.97
N SER A 130 -1.06 -10.05 9.09
CA SER A 130 -1.69 -11.15 8.34
C SER A 130 -0.72 -11.83 7.37
N VAL A 131 0.08 -11.05 6.63
CA VAL A 131 1.02 -11.60 5.62
C VAL A 131 2.42 -11.85 6.18
N GLN A 132 2.66 -11.50 7.43
CA GLN A 132 3.91 -11.46 8.17
C GLN A 132 4.81 -10.26 7.80
N TRP A 133 5.35 -9.60 8.83
CA TRP A 133 6.13 -8.37 8.69
C TRP A 133 7.28 -8.44 7.66
N PRO A 134 8.14 -9.48 7.64
CA PRO A 134 9.24 -9.54 6.67
C PRO A 134 8.75 -9.57 5.22
N PHE A 135 7.66 -10.25 4.94
CA PHE A 135 7.06 -10.27 3.60
C PHE A 135 6.41 -8.93 3.25
N PHE A 136 5.71 -8.32 4.20
CA PHE A 136 5.06 -7.01 4.04
C PHE A 136 6.08 -5.92 3.71
N ILE A 137 7.13 -5.82 4.52
CA ILE A 137 8.15 -4.78 4.34
C ILE A 137 8.94 -4.95 3.04
N ARG A 138 9.27 -6.20 2.68
CA ARG A 138 9.89 -6.49 1.39
C ARG A 138 9.01 -6.08 0.21
N THR A 139 7.69 -6.27 0.33
CA THR A 139 6.74 -5.84 -0.70
C THR A 139 6.63 -4.32 -0.72
N MET A 140 6.69 -3.65 0.42
CA MET A 140 6.72 -2.19 0.55
C MET A 140 7.90 -1.59 -0.21
N TRP A 141 9.13 -2.12 -0.02
CA TRP A 141 10.32 -1.66 -0.76
C TRP A 141 10.14 -1.81 -2.27
N LYS A 142 9.61 -2.94 -2.73
CA LYS A 142 9.31 -3.14 -4.16
C LYS A 142 8.29 -2.14 -4.70
N VAL A 143 7.27 -1.81 -3.91
CA VAL A 143 6.27 -0.79 -4.26
C VAL A 143 6.93 0.58 -4.37
N MET A 144 7.79 0.96 -3.43
CA MET A 144 8.51 2.25 -3.47
C MET A 144 9.45 2.37 -4.67
N ILE A 145 10.09 1.28 -5.09
CA ILE A 145 10.94 1.26 -6.28
C ILE A 145 10.10 1.49 -7.54
N THR A 146 8.99 0.77 -7.67
CA THR A 146 8.21 0.69 -8.91
C THR A 146 7.11 1.73 -9.07
N SER A 147 6.72 2.40 -7.97
CA SER A 147 5.55 3.30 -7.94
C SER A 147 5.87 4.61 -7.21
N PRO A 148 6.39 5.63 -7.92
CA PRO A 148 6.79 6.90 -7.32
C PRO A 148 5.67 7.60 -6.54
N THR A 149 4.45 7.50 -7.03
CA THR A 149 3.27 8.20 -6.48
C THR A 149 2.94 7.84 -5.02
N VAL A 150 3.39 6.70 -4.53
CA VAL A 150 3.11 6.26 -3.15
C VAL A 150 4.33 6.30 -2.22
N ARG A 151 5.48 6.82 -2.69
CA ARG A 151 6.71 6.90 -1.89
C ARG A 151 6.55 7.74 -0.63
N LEU A 152 5.92 8.91 -0.76
CA LEU A 152 5.68 9.80 0.37
C LEU A 152 4.83 9.12 1.44
N SER A 153 3.69 8.56 1.04
CA SER A 153 2.79 7.84 1.94
C SER A 153 3.45 6.62 2.58
N ALA A 154 4.31 5.92 1.83
CA ALA A 154 5.08 4.80 2.37
C ALA A 154 6.06 5.27 3.46
N PHE A 155 6.78 6.38 3.26
CA PHE A 155 7.63 6.95 4.31
C PHE A 155 6.84 7.40 5.53
N HIS A 156 5.67 8.03 5.36
CA HIS A 156 4.79 8.40 6.48
C HIS A 156 4.39 7.19 7.31
N TYR A 157 4.03 6.09 6.67
CA TYR A 157 3.72 4.84 7.36
C TYR A 157 4.97 4.25 8.06
N LEU A 158 6.08 4.13 7.35
CA LEU A 158 7.31 3.53 7.86
C LEU A 158 7.92 4.33 9.02
N ALA A 159 7.91 5.66 8.93
CA ALA A 159 8.39 6.51 10.02
C ALA A 159 7.62 6.30 11.33
N ARG A 160 6.33 5.92 11.25
CA ARG A 160 5.50 5.64 12.43
C ARG A 160 5.65 4.22 12.96
N ARG A 161 5.84 3.24 12.08
CA ARG A 161 5.72 1.82 12.42
C ARG A 161 7.02 1.04 12.38
N MET A 162 8.01 1.50 11.63
CA MET A 162 9.27 0.79 11.54
C MET A 162 10.16 1.15 12.73
N PRO A 163 10.62 0.15 13.53
CA PRO A 163 11.61 0.38 14.58
C PRO A 163 12.94 0.84 13.97
N LYS A 164 13.83 1.39 14.81
CA LYS A 164 15.22 1.61 14.40
C LYS A 164 15.83 0.27 13.99
N ILE A 165 16.51 0.26 12.85
CA ILE A 165 17.10 -0.95 12.30
C ILE A 165 18.45 -1.16 13.02
N GLU A 166 18.47 -2.04 13.99
CA GLU A 166 19.69 -2.38 14.77
C GLU A 166 20.31 -3.70 14.31
N GLU A 167 19.50 -4.62 13.75
CA GLU A 167 19.99 -5.92 13.28
C GLU A 167 19.53 -6.23 11.83
N PRO A 168 20.45 -6.77 10.98
CA PRO A 168 20.17 -7.02 9.57
C PRO A 168 19.32 -8.28 9.30
N ARG A 169 19.05 -9.12 10.31
CA ARG A 169 18.58 -10.50 10.14
C ARG A 169 17.22 -10.67 9.46
N GLU A 170 16.39 -9.64 9.46
CA GLU A 170 15.03 -9.71 8.88
C GLU A 170 14.81 -8.79 7.67
N LEU A 171 15.83 -8.04 7.26
CA LEU A 171 15.74 -7.05 6.20
C LEU A 171 16.52 -7.47 4.96
N ASP A 172 15.88 -7.33 3.83
CA ASP A 172 16.54 -7.41 2.52
C ASP A 172 17.30 -6.09 2.29
N VAL A 173 18.52 -6.01 2.83
CA VAL A 173 19.35 -4.79 2.84
C VAL A 173 19.60 -4.24 1.43
N PRO A 174 19.93 -5.06 0.41
CA PRO A 174 20.08 -4.57 -0.95
C PRO A 174 18.78 -3.96 -1.50
N LEU A 175 17.64 -4.54 -1.18
CA LEU A 175 16.33 -4.04 -1.63
C LEU A 175 15.96 -2.73 -0.91
N LEU A 176 16.22 -2.64 0.39
CA LEU A 176 16.08 -1.40 1.17
C LEU A 176 16.95 -0.28 0.60
N GLY A 177 18.23 -0.56 0.37
CA GLY A 177 19.17 0.40 -0.22
C GLY A 177 18.73 0.89 -1.59
N CYS A 178 18.22 -0.01 -2.43
CA CYS A 178 17.64 0.32 -3.73
C CYS A 178 16.41 1.24 -3.58
N ALA A 179 15.49 0.92 -2.67
CA ALA A 179 14.28 1.71 -2.46
C ALA A 179 14.60 3.13 -1.98
N ILE A 180 15.53 3.29 -1.03
CA ILE A 180 15.97 4.59 -0.54
C ILE A 180 16.69 5.36 -1.65
N SER A 181 17.58 4.74 -2.41
CA SER A 181 18.28 5.40 -3.54
C SER A 181 17.30 5.92 -4.59
N HIS A 182 16.26 5.16 -4.91
CA HIS A 182 15.20 5.62 -5.82
C HIS A 182 14.42 6.80 -5.24
N ALA A 183 14.18 6.82 -3.94
CA ALA A 183 13.47 7.91 -3.28
C ALA A 183 14.33 9.19 -3.15
N LEU A 184 15.63 9.05 -2.90
CA LEU A 184 16.58 10.17 -2.88
C LEU A 184 16.73 10.86 -4.24
N ARG A 185 16.49 10.12 -5.33
CA ARG A 185 16.49 10.61 -6.71
C ARG A 185 15.10 10.91 -7.25
N ASP A 186 14.09 11.01 -6.37
CA ASP A 186 12.72 11.33 -6.78
C ASP A 186 12.63 12.77 -7.32
N GLN A 187 11.69 13.02 -8.24
CA GLN A 187 11.43 14.37 -8.75
C GLN A 187 10.82 15.27 -7.67
N ALA A 188 9.99 14.70 -6.79
CA ALA A 188 9.34 15.43 -5.71
C ALA A 188 10.32 15.70 -4.55
N LEU A 189 10.56 16.98 -4.26
CA LEU A 189 11.45 17.43 -3.20
C LEU A 189 11.06 16.85 -1.83
N LEU A 190 9.77 16.79 -1.55
CA LEU A 190 9.26 16.29 -0.28
C LEU A 190 9.60 14.81 -0.08
N VAL A 191 9.54 13.99 -1.14
CA VAL A 191 9.96 12.58 -1.09
C VAL A 191 11.45 12.47 -0.77
N ARG A 192 12.30 13.29 -1.40
CA ARG A 192 13.74 13.31 -1.13
C ARG A 192 14.05 13.69 0.32
N ARG A 193 13.38 14.70 0.87
CA ARG A 193 13.51 15.11 2.28
C ARG A 193 13.11 13.97 3.23
N GLN A 194 11.96 13.35 3.00
CA GLN A 194 11.51 12.21 3.81
C GLN A 194 12.45 11.01 3.71
N ALA A 195 13.05 10.78 2.55
CA ALA A 195 14.05 9.72 2.39
C ALA A 195 15.33 10.01 3.19
N LEU A 196 15.80 11.27 3.22
CA LEU A 196 16.93 11.69 4.08
C LEU A 196 16.60 11.54 5.56
N ASP A 197 15.45 12.03 6.00
CA ASP A 197 15.01 11.91 7.40
C ASP A 197 14.91 10.44 7.82
N PHE A 198 14.36 9.61 6.96
CA PHE A 198 14.26 8.18 7.21
C PHE A 198 15.64 7.52 7.30
N LEU A 199 16.56 7.86 6.39
CA LEU A 199 17.93 7.36 6.40
C LEU A 199 18.65 7.70 7.70
N VAL A 200 18.55 8.95 8.16
CA VAL A 200 19.23 9.43 9.39
C VAL A 200 18.58 8.86 10.65
N THR A 201 17.26 8.77 10.67
CA THR A 201 16.53 8.40 11.91
C THR A 201 16.34 6.91 12.11
N ARG A 202 16.22 6.14 11.01
CA ARG A 202 15.85 4.72 11.05
C ARG A 202 16.93 3.78 10.54
N VAL A 203 17.81 4.25 9.66
CA VAL A 203 18.79 3.44 8.94
C VAL A 203 20.17 4.05 9.13
N ALA A 204 20.69 3.98 10.36
CA ALA A 204 22.02 4.54 10.64
C ALA A 204 23.08 3.84 9.77
N LEU A 205 23.80 4.61 8.94
CA LEU A 205 24.81 4.10 7.99
C LEU A 205 26.06 3.49 8.68
N ASP A 206 26.23 3.74 9.95
CA ASP A 206 27.29 3.19 10.81
C ASP A 206 26.93 1.82 11.43
N THR A 207 25.68 1.38 11.22
CA THR A 207 25.26 0.07 11.72
C THR A 207 25.82 -1.09 10.86
N PRO A 208 26.01 -2.29 11.47
CA PRO A 208 26.43 -3.50 10.74
C PRO A 208 25.50 -3.90 9.60
N VAL A 209 24.31 -3.32 9.51
CA VAL A 209 23.32 -3.55 8.45
C VAL A 209 23.92 -3.29 7.07
N PHE A 210 24.79 -2.28 6.93
CA PHE A 210 25.46 -1.93 5.67
C PHE A 210 26.92 -2.35 5.67
N GLU A 211 27.21 -3.63 5.90
CA GLU A 211 28.58 -4.15 5.83
C GLU A 211 29.18 -4.06 4.41
N GLN A 212 28.32 -4.12 3.40
CA GLN A 212 28.79 -4.05 2.01
C GLN A 212 29.03 -2.60 1.57
N VAL A 213 30.30 -2.26 1.40
CA VAL A 213 30.78 -0.94 0.98
C VAL A 213 30.07 -0.38 -0.27
N PRO A 214 29.78 -1.17 -1.33
CA PRO A 214 29.10 -0.64 -2.52
C PRO A 214 27.70 -0.05 -2.25
N ASP A 215 26.94 -0.64 -1.33
CA ASP A 215 25.60 -0.16 -1.02
C ASP A 215 25.65 1.13 -0.18
N LYS A 216 26.64 1.25 0.75
CA LYS A 216 26.92 2.50 1.46
C LYS A 216 27.29 3.63 0.50
N ILE A 217 28.18 3.37 -0.47
CA ILE A 217 28.62 4.38 -1.43
C ILE A 217 27.43 4.88 -2.26
N ARG A 218 26.58 3.99 -2.75
CA ARG A 218 25.38 4.36 -3.53
C ARG A 218 24.42 5.23 -2.75
N LEU A 219 24.19 4.92 -1.47
CA LEU A 219 23.30 5.69 -0.60
C LEU A 219 23.90 7.05 -0.27
N LEU A 220 25.19 7.11 0.05
CA LEU A 220 25.88 8.36 0.34
C LEU A 220 25.92 9.28 -0.89
N ASP A 221 26.23 8.74 -2.07
CA ASP A 221 26.22 9.46 -3.34
C ASP A 221 24.83 10.07 -3.60
N ALA A 222 23.77 9.27 -3.53
CA ALA A 222 22.41 9.77 -3.72
C ALA A 222 21.97 10.78 -2.64
N ALA A 223 22.44 10.64 -1.40
CA ALA A 223 22.16 11.57 -0.32
C ALA A 223 22.89 12.90 -0.53
N LEU A 224 24.16 12.87 -0.92
CA LEU A 224 24.95 14.06 -1.26
C LEU A 224 24.35 14.83 -2.43
N ASP A 225 23.98 14.16 -3.52
CA ASP A 225 23.29 14.77 -4.65
C ASP A 225 22.01 15.48 -4.21
N THR A 226 21.27 14.87 -3.28
CA THR A 226 20.04 15.48 -2.74
C THR A 226 20.32 16.72 -1.92
N VAL A 227 21.31 16.68 -1.03
CA VAL A 227 21.70 17.82 -0.17
C VAL A 227 22.22 18.97 -1.02
N LEU A 228 23.08 18.70 -2.00
CA LEU A 228 23.58 19.71 -2.93
C LEU A 228 22.44 20.37 -3.73
N CYS A 229 21.51 19.58 -4.26
CA CYS A 229 20.35 20.09 -4.96
C CYS A 229 19.47 20.97 -4.04
N LEU A 230 19.33 20.62 -2.76
CA LEU A 230 18.58 21.41 -1.78
C LEU A 230 19.25 22.76 -1.47
N LEU A 231 20.57 22.78 -1.37
CA LEU A 231 21.34 24.01 -1.14
C LEU A 231 21.21 24.96 -2.32
N TYR A 232 21.39 24.47 -3.56
CA TYR A 232 21.26 25.29 -4.77
C TYR A 232 19.86 25.86 -4.98
N THR A 233 18.81 25.16 -4.56
CA THR A 233 17.42 25.68 -4.67
C THR A 233 17.08 26.69 -3.58
N SER A 234 17.77 26.68 -2.44
CA SER A 234 17.62 27.68 -1.38
C SER A 234 18.26 29.00 -1.76
N ASP A 235 19.49 28.95 -2.31
CA ASP A 235 20.22 30.18 -2.72
C ASP A 235 19.53 30.88 -3.89
N ALA A 236 18.86 30.17 -4.78
CA ALA A 236 18.12 30.76 -5.91
C ALA A 236 16.75 31.38 -5.51
N ALA A 237 16.28 31.14 -4.27
CA ALA A 237 15.03 31.74 -3.77
C ALA A 237 15.28 33.04 -2.97
N ASP A 238 16.55 33.36 -2.65
CA ASP A 238 16.97 34.55 -1.90
C ASP A 238 17.51 35.65 -2.82
N GLU A 239 17.58 35.45 -4.15
CA GLU A 239 17.84 36.46 -5.20
C GLU A 239 16.52 36.89 -5.88
#